data_dfc59078e9ad15a643d5f1bc5b9491e2
#
_entry.id   dfc59078e9ad15a643d5f1bc5b9491e2
#
_cell.length_a   1.000
_cell.length_b   1.000
_cell.length_c   1.000
_cell.angle_alpha   90.00
_cell.angle_beta   90.00
_cell.angle_gamma   90.00
#
_symmetry.space_group_name_H-M   'P 1'
#
loop_
_entity.id
_entity.type
_entity.pdbx_description
1 polymer ?
#
loop_
_entity_poly.entity_id
_entity_poly.type
_entity_poly.pdbx_seq_one_letter_code
_entity_poly.pdbx_strand_id
1 'polypeptide(L)'
;MIATAIKTNMLKPFIDETIKTLAEMAHLTAHAGEAFTDNVEDFRFKGYAIAAKTHGNLEMVILMHNYIETALAIGNRLRANILNEADELPEINEDMQAALAEWGNTAIGNATQSLETLKLGIRFEPPYFILNTENMEPLLKNVREIISVPVHIDDVGRFYFNLLMIDSKAGGAKGAPGIQTGEKILIVDDSKFIRLSMKRFLSSLGYNNVIEAGNGIEAVDMHAKEKPAIIFMDIVMPEMTGDAALEKIRETDSDTPIVMLSSVTDNTVIDRCNEVGVSGYIVKPLTAEDGPGRLKEFL
;
A
#
# COMPACT_ATOMS: atom_id res chain seq x y z
N MET A 1 -18.69 14.99 -6.39
CA MET A 1 -17.38 15.66 -6.16
C MET A 1 -17.22 15.89 -4.67
N ILE A 2 -16.16 15.35 -4.08
CA ILE A 2 -15.81 15.62 -2.67
C ILE A 2 -15.21 17.03 -2.65
N ALA A 3 -15.74 17.90 -1.77
CA ALA A 3 -15.24 19.28 -1.69
C ALA A 3 -13.76 19.32 -1.26
N THR A 4 -12.98 20.25 -1.78
CA THR A 4 -11.53 20.40 -1.47
C THR A 4 -11.28 20.45 0.04
N ALA A 5 -12.14 21.10 0.81
CA ALA A 5 -12.06 21.15 2.26
C ALA A 5 -12.11 19.76 2.94
N ILE A 6 -12.92 18.82 2.41
CA ILE A 6 -12.98 17.45 2.95
C ILE A 6 -11.70 16.71 2.63
N LYS A 7 -11.16 16.88 1.42
CA LYS A 7 -9.92 16.26 0.99
C LYS A 7 -8.71 16.75 1.80
N THR A 8 -8.64 18.06 2.05
CA THR A 8 -7.59 18.65 2.90
C THR A 8 -7.68 18.14 4.33
N ASN A 9 -8.90 17.94 4.87
CA ASN A 9 -9.09 17.38 6.20
C ASN A 9 -8.61 15.93 6.32
N MET A 10 -8.50 15.19 5.22
CA MET A 10 -7.92 13.84 5.23
C MET A 10 -6.41 13.85 5.40
N LEU A 11 -5.72 14.90 4.95
CA LEU A 11 -4.27 15.07 5.18
C LEU A 11 -3.94 15.55 6.59
N LYS A 12 -4.91 16.19 7.27
CA LYS A 12 -4.65 16.82 8.56
C LYS A 12 -4.06 15.87 9.61
N PRO A 13 -4.56 14.65 9.86
CA PRO A 13 -3.95 13.72 10.81
C PRO A 13 -2.50 13.37 10.47
N PHE A 14 -2.18 13.22 9.18
CA PHE A 14 -0.81 12.93 8.73
C PHE A 14 0.12 14.12 8.98
N ILE A 15 -0.34 15.32 8.71
CA ILE A 15 0.40 16.55 8.95
C ILE A 15 0.63 16.76 10.44
N ASP A 16 -0.42 16.65 11.26
CA ASP A 16 -0.36 16.87 12.70
C ASP A 16 0.59 15.85 13.37
N GLU A 17 0.48 14.55 13.06
CA GLU A 17 1.37 13.52 13.61
C GLU A 17 2.81 13.66 13.09
N THR A 18 3.00 14.09 11.86
CA THR A 18 4.36 14.36 11.34
C THR A 18 5.01 15.55 12.04
N ILE A 19 4.30 16.65 12.24
CA ILE A 19 4.81 17.81 13.00
C ILE A 19 5.16 17.40 14.43
N LYS A 20 4.30 16.63 15.07
CA LYS A 20 4.52 16.12 16.42
C LYS A 20 5.75 15.22 16.49
N THR A 21 5.86 14.24 15.59
CA THR A 21 7.00 13.31 15.59
C THR A 21 8.32 14.00 15.20
N LEU A 22 8.31 15.01 14.35
CA LEU A 22 9.48 15.87 14.11
C LEU A 22 9.95 16.56 15.38
N ALA A 23 9.03 17.09 16.17
CA ALA A 23 9.38 17.74 17.44
C ALA A 23 9.90 16.74 18.48
N GLU A 24 9.28 15.56 18.59
CA GLU A 24 9.63 14.55 19.58
C GLU A 24 10.92 13.77 19.22
N MET A 25 11.10 13.39 17.95
CA MET A 25 12.20 12.51 17.52
C MET A 25 13.40 13.28 16.95
N ALA A 26 13.17 14.39 16.25
CA ALA A 26 14.22 15.18 15.59
C ALA A 26 14.51 16.52 16.27
N HIS A 27 13.73 16.94 17.27
CA HIS A 27 13.77 18.25 17.91
C HIS A 27 13.68 19.41 16.90
N LEU A 28 12.83 19.23 15.88
CA LEU A 28 12.57 20.22 14.83
C LEU A 28 11.18 20.81 15.00
N THR A 29 11.08 22.13 14.88
CA THR A 29 9.80 22.83 14.84
C THR A 29 9.31 22.91 13.40
N ALA A 30 8.05 22.58 13.18
CA ALA A 30 7.45 22.60 11.87
C ALA A 30 6.02 23.13 11.91
N HIS A 31 5.55 23.68 10.79
CA HIS A 31 4.18 24.20 10.65
C HIS A 31 3.65 23.96 9.23
N ALA A 32 2.35 23.70 9.13
CA ALA A 32 1.68 23.52 7.85
C ALA A 32 1.39 24.87 7.18
N GLY A 33 1.58 24.95 5.86
CA GLY A 33 1.13 26.05 5.04
C GLY A 33 -0.27 25.83 4.45
N GLU A 34 -0.67 26.68 3.53
CA GLU A 34 -1.96 26.58 2.86
C GLU A 34 -1.97 25.46 1.81
N ALA A 35 -3.08 24.74 1.75
CA ALA A 35 -3.29 23.70 0.76
C ALA A 35 -3.55 24.31 -0.63
N PHE A 36 -3.02 23.69 -1.66
CA PHE A 36 -3.27 24.05 -3.06
C PHE A 36 -3.48 22.81 -3.93
N THR A 37 -4.14 23.01 -5.07
CA THR A 37 -4.27 21.93 -6.08
C THR A 37 -3.09 22.03 -7.04
N ASP A 38 -2.40 20.92 -7.21
CA ASP A 38 -1.28 20.79 -8.14
C ASP A 38 -1.75 20.21 -9.47
N ASN A 39 -1.07 20.58 -10.55
CA ASN A 39 -1.34 19.99 -11.86
C ASN A 39 -0.56 18.68 -11.99
N VAL A 40 -1.26 17.59 -12.30
CA VAL A 40 -0.64 16.26 -12.45
C VAL A 40 0.46 16.26 -13.51
N GLU A 41 0.29 16.99 -14.61
CA GLU A 41 1.27 17.08 -15.70
C GLU A 41 2.53 17.83 -15.30
N ASP A 42 2.42 18.78 -14.36
CA ASP A 42 3.51 19.60 -13.88
C ASP A 42 4.17 19.04 -12.60
N PHE A 43 3.54 18.05 -11.98
CA PHE A 43 4.08 17.43 -10.78
C PHE A 43 5.44 16.80 -11.05
N ARG A 44 6.43 17.19 -10.30
CA ARG A 44 7.82 16.68 -10.43
C ARG A 44 8.28 16.11 -9.10
N PHE A 45 8.63 14.83 -9.15
CA PHE A 45 9.28 14.17 -8.02
C PHE A 45 10.78 14.49 -8.05
N LYS A 46 11.27 15.03 -6.93
CA LYS A 46 12.70 15.28 -6.72
C LYS A 46 13.03 14.95 -5.27
N GLY A 47 13.67 13.81 -5.05
CA GLY A 47 14.17 13.49 -3.72
C GLY A 47 13.64 12.18 -3.18
N TYR A 48 13.09 12.21 -2.00
CA TYR A 48 12.71 11.09 -1.18
C TYR A 48 11.25 11.19 -0.79
N ALA A 49 10.50 10.12 -0.91
CA ALA A 49 9.12 10.12 -0.45
C ALA A 49 8.75 8.86 0.31
N ILE A 50 7.77 9.02 1.19
CA ILE A 50 7.09 7.95 1.87
C ILE A 50 5.65 7.97 1.38
N ALA A 51 5.17 6.85 0.87
CA ALA A 51 3.83 6.72 0.30
C ALA A 51 2.99 5.75 1.12
N ALA A 52 1.72 6.10 1.34
CA ALA A 52 0.71 5.21 1.89
C ALA A 52 -0.48 5.15 0.93
N LYS A 53 -0.78 3.97 0.41
CA LYS A 53 -1.96 3.73 -0.42
C LYS A 53 -3.18 3.45 0.44
N THR A 54 -4.33 3.78 -0.10
CA THR A 54 -5.61 3.46 0.53
C THR A 54 -6.46 2.57 -0.37
N HIS A 55 -7.26 1.75 0.30
CA HIS A 55 -8.29 0.91 -0.32
C HIS A 55 -9.66 1.15 0.32
N GLY A 56 -10.70 0.74 -0.36
CA GLY A 56 -12.08 0.84 0.10
C GLY A 56 -12.86 1.92 -0.63
N ASN A 57 -13.63 2.72 0.10
CA ASN A 57 -14.52 3.72 -0.49
C ASN A 57 -13.81 4.84 -1.26
N LEU A 58 -12.50 5.02 -1.05
CA LEU A 58 -11.65 6.00 -1.72
C LEU A 58 -10.27 5.39 -1.99
N GLU A 59 -9.90 5.38 -3.26
CA GLU A 59 -8.55 5.02 -3.68
C GLU A 59 -7.71 6.29 -3.84
N MET A 60 -6.65 6.38 -3.06
CA MET A 60 -5.73 7.51 -3.09
C MET A 60 -4.36 7.10 -2.60
N VAL A 61 -3.37 7.91 -2.89
CA VAL A 61 -2.04 7.79 -2.30
C VAL A 61 -1.77 9.05 -1.50
N ILE A 62 -1.38 8.86 -0.24
CA ILE A 62 -0.82 9.92 0.57
C ILE A 62 0.69 9.84 0.43
N LEU A 63 1.30 10.93 0.00
CA LEU A 63 2.72 11.01 -0.28
C LEU A 63 3.34 12.09 0.60
N MET A 64 4.28 11.71 1.45
CA MET A 64 5.16 12.64 2.15
C MET A 64 6.43 12.82 1.31
N HIS A 65 6.50 13.91 0.55
CA HIS A 65 7.54 14.17 -0.43
C HIS A 65 8.55 15.19 0.10
N ASN A 66 9.78 14.74 0.28
CA ASN A 66 10.90 15.54 0.78
C ASN A 66 11.92 15.82 -0.32
N TYR A 67 12.41 17.04 -0.40
CA TYR A 67 13.65 17.31 -1.15
C TYR A 67 14.85 16.65 -0.46
N ILE A 68 15.88 16.30 -1.24
CA ILE A 68 17.05 15.59 -0.72
C ILE A 68 17.67 16.34 0.47
N GLU A 69 17.84 17.66 0.36
CA GLU A 69 18.44 18.49 1.40
C GLU A 69 17.62 18.47 2.69
N THR A 70 16.28 18.53 2.57
CA THR A 70 15.37 18.47 3.71
C THR A 70 15.40 17.09 4.35
N ALA A 71 15.39 16.01 3.54
CA ALA A 71 15.49 14.64 4.03
C ALA A 71 16.83 14.38 4.75
N LEU A 72 17.93 14.89 4.22
CA LEU A 72 19.25 14.82 4.85
C LEU A 72 19.28 15.51 6.22
N ALA A 73 18.72 16.72 6.30
CA ALA A 73 18.68 17.46 7.55
C ALA A 73 17.82 16.75 8.60
N ILE A 74 16.63 16.25 8.23
CA ILE A 74 15.77 15.47 9.12
C ILE A 74 16.50 14.19 9.55
N GLY A 75 17.06 13.42 8.61
CA GLY A 75 17.72 12.14 8.88
C GLY A 75 18.93 12.30 9.82
N ASN A 76 19.77 13.33 9.63
CA ASN A 76 20.89 13.61 10.53
C ASN A 76 20.39 13.96 11.95
N ARG A 77 19.32 14.72 12.10
CA ARG A 77 18.72 15.00 13.41
C ARG A 77 18.15 13.75 14.07
N LEU A 78 17.46 12.91 13.32
CA LEU A 78 16.93 11.62 13.82
C LEU A 78 18.07 10.72 14.30
N ARG A 79 19.16 10.57 13.52
CA ARG A 79 20.32 9.76 13.90
C ARG A 79 20.99 10.32 15.17
N ALA A 80 21.20 11.62 15.25
CA ALA A 80 21.78 12.26 16.44
C ALA A 80 20.95 12.01 17.71
N ASN A 81 19.63 12.11 17.61
CA ASN A 81 18.75 12.03 18.78
C ASN A 81 18.36 10.60 19.16
N ILE A 82 18.18 9.70 18.19
CA ILE A 82 17.73 8.33 18.45
C ILE A 82 18.91 7.38 18.62
N LEU A 83 19.94 7.50 17.76
CA LEU A 83 21.09 6.59 17.75
C LEU A 83 22.31 7.14 18.49
N ASN A 84 22.27 8.39 19.00
CA ASN A 84 23.42 9.12 19.56
C ASN A 84 24.61 9.25 18.58
N GLU A 85 24.34 9.31 17.29
CA GLU A 85 25.34 9.47 16.23
C GLU A 85 25.36 10.92 15.78
N ALA A 86 26.35 11.69 16.29
CA ALA A 86 26.48 13.12 16.04
C ALA A 86 27.11 13.47 14.68
N ASP A 87 27.68 12.50 13.97
CA ASP A 87 28.32 12.74 12.68
C ASP A 87 27.27 12.98 11.60
N GLU A 88 27.32 14.12 10.94
CA GLU A 88 26.44 14.44 9.82
C GLU A 88 26.86 13.67 8.57
N LEU A 89 25.91 12.93 7.99
CA LEU A 89 26.12 12.25 6.71
C LEU A 89 25.83 13.22 5.55
N PRO A 90 26.68 13.22 4.51
CA PRO A 90 26.51 14.09 3.35
C PRO A 90 25.49 13.57 2.32
N GLU A 91 25.07 12.30 2.47
CA GLU A 91 24.15 11.64 1.55
C GLU A 91 23.23 10.66 2.28
N ILE A 92 22.11 10.29 1.63
CA ILE A 92 21.16 9.32 2.17
C ILE A 92 21.71 7.91 1.91
N ASN A 93 22.38 7.35 2.91
CA ASN A 93 22.82 5.96 2.93
C ASN A 93 21.78 5.04 3.60
N GLU A 94 22.10 3.75 3.75
CA GLU A 94 21.18 2.75 4.33
C GLU A 94 20.77 3.09 5.78
N ASP A 95 21.70 3.58 6.62
CA ASP A 95 21.40 3.95 8.01
C ASP A 95 20.45 5.15 8.09
N MET A 96 20.67 6.14 7.24
CA MET A 96 19.78 7.30 7.15
C MET A 96 18.40 6.91 6.59
N GLN A 97 18.36 6.02 5.60
CA GLN A 97 17.10 5.47 5.09
C GLN A 97 16.34 4.76 6.21
N ALA A 98 17.00 3.95 7.02
CA ALA A 98 16.39 3.28 8.16
C ALA A 98 15.82 4.27 9.18
N ALA A 99 16.55 5.34 9.52
CA ALA A 99 16.07 6.37 10.44
C ALA A 99 14.86 7.15 9.89
N LEU A 100 14.90 7.52 8.62
CA LEU A 100 13.78 8.18 7.93
C LEU A 100 12.57 7.23 7.81
N ALA A 101 12.82 5.94 7.60
CA ALA A 101 11.80 4.90 7.54
C ALA A 101 11.06 4.77 8.87
N GLU A 102 11.79 4.66 9.96
CA GLU A 102 11.23 4.54 11.30
C GLU A 102 10.38 5.75 11.67
N TRP A 103 10.89 6.95 11.39
CA TRP A 103 10.13 8.17 11.59
C TRP A 103 8.84 8.20 10.74
N GLY A 104 8.94 7.90 9.44
CA GLY A 104 7.80 7.91 8.54
C GLY A 104 6.75 6.87 8.91
N ASN A 105 7.17 5.65 9.29
CA ASN A 105 6.29 4.60 9.77
C ASN A 105 5.54 5.03 11.03
N THR A 106 6.24 5.69 11.97
CA THR A 106 5.64 6.20 13.19
C THR A 106 4.60 7.28 12.89
N ALA A 107 4.95 8.28 12.08
CA ALA A 107 4.07 9.38 11.74
C ALA A 107 2.81 8.89 10.96
N ILE A 108 3.00 8.05 9.96
CA ILE A 108 1.90 7.53 9.13
C ILE A 108 1.06 6.53 9.92
N GLY A 109 1.69 5.65 10.71
CA GLY A 109 0.99 4.68 11.54
C GLY A 109 0.04 5.35 12.56
N ASN A 110 0.52 6.35 13.28
CA ASN A 110 -0.31 7.12 14.21
C ASN A 110 -1.46 7.86 13.52
N ALA A 111 -1.18 8.44 12.34
CA ALA A 111 -2.19 9.14 11.55
C ALA A 111 -3.28 8.20 11.03
N THR A 112 -2.90 7.02 10.55
CA THR A 112 -3.87 6.01 10.05
C THR A 112 -4.77 5.51 11.16
N GLN A 113 -4.23 5.25 12.34
CA GLN A 113 -5.02 4.87 13.52
C GLN A 113 -6.05 5.94 13.90
N SER A 114 -5.67 7.21 13.80
CA SER A 114 -6.59 8.33 14.06
C SER A 114 -7.73 8.38 13.03
N LEU A 115 -7.46 8.05 11.77
CA LEU A 115 -8.48 8.04 10.70
C LEU A 115 -9.41 6.83 10.76
N GLU A 116 -8.95 5.68 11.23
CA GLU A 116 -9.80 4.50 11.43
C GLU A 116 -10.96 4.79 12.39
N THR A 117 -10.74 5.66 13.39
CA THR A 117 -11.80 6.09 14.32
C THR A 117 -12.93 6.83 13.64
N LEU A 118 -12.69 7.43 12.47
CA LEU A 118 -13.70 8.19 11.71
C LEU A 118 -14.65 7.31 10.88
N LYS A 119 -14.45 5.99 10.85
CA LYS A 119 -15.29 5.01 10.13
C LYS A 119 -15.56 5.36 8.66
N LEU A 120 -14.54 5.90 7.98
CA LEU A 120 -14.66 6.33 6.58
C LEU A 120 -14.69 5.16 5.58
N GLY A 121 -14.52 3.92 6.04
CA GLY A 121 -14.40 2.75 5.17
C GLY A 121 -13.15 2.77 4.31
N ILE A 122 -12.10 3.43 4.78
CA ILE A 122 -10.79 3.53 4.14
C ILE A 122 -9.82 2.68 4.94
N ARG A 123 -9.00 1.90 4.26
CA ARG A 123 -7.89 1.15 4.84
C ARG A 123 -6.59 1.61 4.22
N PHE A 124 -5.53 1.56 4.98
CA PHE A 124 -4.20 1.95 4.54
C PHE A 124 -3.32 0.72 4.36
N GLU A 125 -2.57 0.67 3.26
CA GLU A 125 -1.44 -0.23 3.12
C GLU A 125 -0.29 0.22 4.02
N PRO A 126 0.62 -0.69 4.42
CA PRO A 126 1.87 -0.30 5.05
C PRO A 126 2.60 0.75 4.20
N PRO A 127 3.18 1.78 4.82
CA PRO A 127 3.91 2.79 4.08
C PRO A 127 5.15 2.19 3.40
N TYR A 128 5.49 2.69 2.23
CA TYR A 128 6.66 2.28 1.46
C TYR A 128 7.43 3.49 0.94
N PHE A 129 8.70 3.28 0.58
CA PHE A 129 9.63 4.34 0.21
C PHE A 129 9.78 4.46 -1.30
N ILE A 130 9.90 5.71 -1.76
CA ILE A 130 10.15 6.05 -3.15
C ILE A 130 11.45 6.86 -3.18
N LEU A 131 12.49 6.28 -3.80
CA LEU A 131 13.83 6.84 -3.85
C LEU A 131 14.20 7.41 -5.22
N ASN A 132 13.42 7.09 -6.24
CA ASN A 132 13.70 7.51 -7.62
C ASN A 132 12.42 7.84 -8.39
N THR A 133 12.59 8.51 -9.52
CA THR A 133 11.49 8.94 -10.39
C THR A 133 10.77 7.75 -11.05
N GLU A 134 11.48 6.67 -11.34
CA GLU A 134 10.92 5.48 -11.99
C GLU A 134 9.84 4.82 -11.12
N ASN A 135 10.04 4.77 -9.80
CA ASN A 135 9.05 4.27 -8.86
C ASN A 135 7.83 5.20 -8.69
N MET A 136 7.98 6.49 -9.05
CA MET A 136 6.89 7.46 -8.98
C MET A 136 5.96 7.40 -10.20
N GLU A 137 6.48 7.14 -11.40
CA GLU A 137 5.69 7.15 -12.63
C GLU A 137 4.45 6.24 -12.59
N PRO A 138 4.53 4.98 -12.06
CA PRO A 138 3.37 4.12 -11.95
C PRO A 138 2.26 4.70 -11.06
N LEU A 139 2.63 5.47 -10.02
CA LEU A 139 1.68 6.09 -9.11
C LEU A 139 0.93 7.26 -9.75
N LEU A 140 1.56 7.97 -10.68
CA LEU A 140 0.96 9.13 -11.35
C LEU A 140 0.05 8.75 -12.52
N LYS A 141 0.18 7.54 -13.07
CA LYS A 141 -0.48 7.11 -14.31
C LYS A 141 -2.00 7.28 -14.31
N ASN A 142 -2.65 7.18 -13.15
CA ASN A 142 -4.11 7.23 -13.00
C ASN A 142 -4.55 8.33 -12.03
N VAL A 143 -3.67 9.24 -11.71
CA VAL A 143 -3.99 10.37 -10.83
C VAL A 143 -4.74 11.43 -11.63
N ARG A 144 -5.91 11.82 -11.11
CA ARG A 144 -6.74 12.88 -11.70
C ARG A 144 -6.53 14.25 -11.05
N GLU A 145 -6.09 14.26 -9.81
CA GLU A 145 -5.96 15.47 -9.02
C GLU A 145 -4.93 15.26 -7.91
N ILE A 146 -4.10 16.25 -7.69
CA ILE A 146 -3.13 16.27 -6.58
C ILE A 146 -3.46 17.47 -5.70
N ILE A 147 -3.62 17.22 -4.40
CA ILE A 147 -3.74 18.29 -3.40
C ILE A 147 -2.45 18.28 -2.59
N SER A 148 -1.77 19.39 -2.58
CA SER A 148 -0.48 19.56 -1.92
C SER A 148 -0.59 20.50 -0.73
N VAL A 149 0.02 20.11 0.39
CA VAL A 149 0.16 20.95 1.58
C VAL A 149 1.64 21.05 1.93
N PRO A 150 2.26 22.24 1.87
CA PRO A 150 3.64 22.41 2.30
C PRO A 150 3.72 22.31 3.83
N VAL A 151 4.77 21.66 4.31
CA VAL A 151 5.16 21.67 5.72
C VAL A 151 6.53 22.33 5.82
N HIS A 152 6.58 23.46 6.49
CA HIS A 152 7.80 24.23 6.70
C HIS A 152 8.46 23.79 7.99
N ILE A 153 9.76 23.57 7.95
CA ILE A 153 10.61 23.24 9.10
C ILE A 153 11.54 24.42 9.32
N ASP A 154 11.51 24.98 10.52
CA ASP A 154 12.32 26.14 10.87
C ASP A 154 13.80 25.84 10.65
N ASP A 155 14.51 26.77 9.98
CA ASP A 155 15.95 26.71 9.65
C ASP A 155 16.41 25.51 8.81
N VAL A 156 15.48 24.68 8.32
CA VAL A 156 15.80 23.47 7.53
C VAL A 156 15.28 23.59 6.10
N GLY A 157 13.99 23.93 5.94
CA GLY A 157 13.38 23.99 4.63
C GLY A 157 11.92 23.53 4.65
N ARG A 158 11.50 22.83 3.61
CA ARG A 158 10.12 22.34 3.52
C ARG A 158 10.03 21.00 2.81
N PHE A 159 8.96 20.29 3.09
CA PHE A 159 8.50 19.14 2.34
C PHE A 159 7.00 19.29 2.05
N TYR A 160 6.42 18.33 1.35
CA TYR A 160 5.01 18.37 0.98
C TYR A 160 4.29 17.10 1.38
N PHE A 161 3.09 17.26 1.92
CA PHE A 161 2.09 16.22 1.83
C PHE A 161 1.30 16.39 0.55
N ASN A 162 1.23 15.30 -0.24
CA ASN A 162 0.44 15.26 -1.46
C ASN A 162 -0.63 14.18 -1.31
N LEU A 163 -1.87 14.54 -1.56
CA LEU A 163 -2.98 13.61 -1.70
C LEU A 163 -3.22 13.38 -3.20
N LEU A 164 -2.81 12.23 -3.69
CA LEU A 164 -3.01 11.82 -5.06
C LEU A 164 -4.35 11.10 -5.16
N MET A 165 -5.33 11.73 -5.79
CA MET A 165 -6.64 11.15 -6.03
C MET A 165 -6.59 10.29 -7.29
N ILE A 166 -6.75 8.98 -7.11
CA ILE A 166 -6.73 8.03 -8.22
C ILE A 166 -8.11 7.98 -8.88
N ASP A 167 -8.16 8.00 -10.21
CA ASP A 167 -9.39 7.74 -10.92
C ASP A 167 -9.63 6.23 -10.96
N SER A 168 -10.50 5.75 -10.09
CA SER A 168 -10.89 4.35 -10.02
C SER A 168 -11.46 3.78 -11.35
N LYS A 169 -11.67 4.65 -12.35
CA LYS A 169 -12.07 4.24 -13.71
C LYS A 169 -10.90 4.06 -14.68
N ALA A 170 -9.70 4.54 -14.37
CA ALA A 170 -8.58 4.57 -15.34
C ALA A 170 -7.43 3.60 -15.03
N GLY A 171 -7.37 2.99 -13.85
CA GLY A 171 -6.27 2.12 -13.44
C GLY A 171 -6.64 1.21 -12.28
N GLY A 172 -7.92 0.89 -12.22
CA GLY A 172 -8.33 -0.20 -11.36
C GLY A 172 -7.61 -1.46 -11.80
N ALA A 173 -7.03 -2.21 -10.86
CA ALA A 173 -7.36 -3.61 -10.86
C ALA A 173 -8.81 -3.64 -11.39
N LYS A 174 -9.09 -4.30 -12.51
CA LYS A 174 -10.48 -4.57 -12.94
C LYS A 174 -11.15 -5.03 -11.67
N GLY A 175 -12.03 -4.19 -11.07
CA GLY A 175 -12.84 -4.66 -9.97
C GLY A 175 -13.36 -5.97 -10.49
N ALA A 176 -12.99 -7.06 -9.83
CA ALA A 176 -13.32 -8.38 -10.34
C ALA A 176 -14.77 -8.27 -10.73
N PRO A 177 -15.18 -8.56 -11.97
CA PRO A 177 -16.56 -8.42 -12.40
C PRO A 177 -17.33 -9.16 -11.32
N GLY A 178 -18.13 -8.46 -10.51
CA GLY A 178 -18.64 -8.90 -9.20
C GLY A 178 -18.91 -10.38 -9.24
N ILE A 179 -18.02 -11.16 -8.60
CA ILE A 179 -18.01 -12.63 -8.68
C ILE A 179 -19.38 -13.12 -8.22
N GLN A 180 -20.09 -13.81 -9.10
CA GLN A 180 -21.41 -14.30 -8.75
C GLN A 180 -21.28 -15.48 -7.78
N THR A 181 -22.20 -15.61 -6.84
CA THR A 181 -22.15 -16.65 -5.79
C THR A 181 -22.07 -18.08 -6.30
N GLY A 182 -22.37 -18.32 -7.58
CA GLY A 182 -22.25 -19.63 -8.25
C GLY A 182 -20.92 -19.90 -8.94
N GLU A 183 -20.08 -18.88 -9.12
CA GLU A 183 -18.80 -19.01 -9.81
C GLU A 183 -17.75 -19.68 -8.93
N LYS A 184 -16.77 -20.33 -9.59
CA LYS A 184 -15.70 -21.04 -8.88
C LYS A 184 -14.68 -20.07 -8.32
N ILE A 185 -14.31 -20.28 -7.07
CA ILE A 185 -13.22 -19.60 -6.39
C ILE A 185 -12.13 -20.61 -6.08
N LEU A 186 -10.88 -20.32 -6.48
CA LEU A 186 -9.73 -21.17 -6.14
C LEU A 186 -9.00 -20.57 -4.94
N ILE A 187 -8.81 -21.36 -3.89
CA ILE A 187 -7.96 -21.06 -2.75
C ILE A 187 -6.68 -21.87 -2.85
N VAL A 188 -5.54 -21.20 -2.78
CA VAL A 188 -4.22 -21.82 -2.83
C VAL A 188 -3.42 -21.46 -1.57
N ASP A 189 -3.10 -22.47 -0.77
CA ASP A 189 -2.32 -22.29 0.47
C ASP A 189 -1.84 -23.68 0.91
N ASP A 190 -0.62 -23.82 1.38
CA ASP A 190 -0.11 -25.13 1.82
C ASP A 190 -0.74 -25.59 3.15
N SER A 191 -1.20 -24.64 3.97
CA SER A 191 -1.91 -24.90 5.21
C SER A 191 -3.37 -25.27 5.00
N LYS A 192 -3.71 -26.54 5.22
CA LYS A 192 -5.11 -27.00 5.20
C LYS A 192 -6.01 -26.22 6.16
N PHE A 193 -5.47 -25.73 7.25
CA PHE A 193 -6.23 -24.94 8.23
C PHE A 193 -6.63 -23.57 7.65
N ILE A 194 -5.72 -22.91 6.92
CA ILE A 194 -6.01 -21.63 6.27
C ILE A 194 -7.05 -21.81 5.18
N ARG A 195 -6.89 -22.82 4.31
CA ARG A 195 -7.89 -23.13 3.27
C ARG A 195 -9.29 -23.38 3.86
N LEU A 196 -9.37 -24.15 4.95
CA LEU A 196 -10.65 -24.41 5.64
C LEU A 196 -11.25 -23.12 6.23
N SER A 197 -10.45 -22.25 6.80
CA SER A 197 -10.89 -20.98 7.36
C SER A 197 -11.42 -20.06 6.27
N MET A 198 -10.67 -19.90 5.18
CA MET A 198 -11.10 -19.09 4.03
C MET A 198 -12.39 -19.63 3.40
N LYS A 199 -12.52 -20.95 3.28
CA LYS A 199 -13.74 -21.60 2.77
C LYS A 199 -14.96 -21.27 3.65
N ARG A 200 -14.77 -21.25 4.98
CA ARG A 200 -15.84 -20.83 5.91
C ARG A 200 -16.19 -19.35 5.74
N PHE A 201 -15.19 -18.49 5.56
CA PHE A 201 -15.42 -17.06 5.33
C PHE A 201 -16.17 -16.82 4.02
N LEU A 202 -15.75 -17.46 2.93
CA LEU A 202 -16.45 -17.38 1.64
C LEU A 202 -17.88 -17.92 1.73
N SER A 203 -18.08 -19.02 2.43
CA SER A 203 -19.43 -19.58 2.66
C SER A 203 -20.33 -18.63 3.45
N SER A 204 -19.80 -17.91 4.45
CA SER A 204 -20.56 -16.90 5.19
C SER A 204 -20.98 -15.71 4.33
N LEU A 205 -20.29 -15.47 3.22
CA LEU A 205 -20.59 -14.46 2.21
C LEU A 205 -21.49 -14.99 1.08
N GLY A 206 -21.85 -16.28 1.11
CA GLY A 206 -22.71 -16.94 0.11
C GLY A 206 -21.95 -17.66 -1.00
N TYR A 207 -20.61 -17.65 -1.00
CA TYR A 207 -19.77 -18.30 -2.00
C TYR A 207 -19.42 -19.73 -1.57
N ASN A 208 -20.10 -20.71 -2.16
CA ASN A 208 -19.97 -22.12 -1.79
C ASN A 208 -19.24 -22.97 -2.83
N ASN A 209 -19.03 -22.43 -4.05
CA ASN A 209 -18.32 -23.14 -5.12
C ASN A 209 -16.80 -22.88 -5.02
N VAL A 210 -16.17 -23.49 -4.02
CA VAL A 210 -14.77 -23.28 -3.68
C VAL A 210 -13.95 -24.53 -3.96
N ILE A 211 -12.89 -24.39 -4.76
CA ILE A 211 -11.89 -25.42 -5.04
C ILE A 211 -10.57 -25.06 -4.36
N GLU A 212 -9.73 -26.05 -4.10
CA GLU A 212 -8.53 -25.89 -3.27
C GLU A 212 -7.30 -26.46 -3.97
N ALA A 213 -6.14 -25.82 -3.79
CA ALA A 213 -4.82 -26.30 -4.17
C ALA A 213 -3.86 -26.14 -2.98
N GLY A 214 -2.90 -27.06 -2.85
CA GLY A 214 -1.94 -27.07 -1.73
C GLY A 214 -0.56 -26.46 -2.05
N ASN A 215 -0.28 -26.14 -3.32
CA ASN A 215 0.96 -25.53 -3.78
C ASN A 215 0.77 -24.84 -5.13
N GLY A 216 1.81 -24.16 -5.62
CA GLY A 216 1.75 -23.43 -6.89
C GLY A 216 1.59 -24.30 -8.11
N ILE A 217 2.10 -25.55 -8.11
CA ILE A 217 1.94 -26.48 -9.23
C ILE A 217 0.46 -26.87 -9.37
N GLU A 218 -0.15 -27.29 -8.27
CA GLU A 218 -1.58 -27.60 -8.24
C GLU A 218 -2.44 -26.39 -8.64
N ALA A 219 -2.03 -25.17 -8.24
CA ALA A 219 -2.73 -23.94 -8.60
C ALA A 219 -2.78 -23.73 -10.12
N VAL A 220 -1.64 -23.89 -10.80
CA VAL A 220 -1.55 -23.76 -12.27
C VAL A 220 -2.44 -24.82 -12.96
N ASP A 221 -2.37 -26.08 -12.51
CA ASP A 221 -3.17 -27.18 -13.07
C ASP A 221 -4.68 -26.96 -12.83
N MET A 222 -5.05 -26.56 -11.62
CA MET A 222 -6.45 -26.28 -11.27
C MET A 222 -7.00 -25.07 -12.02
N HIS A 223 -6.20 -24.01 -12.19
CA HIS A 223 -6.59 -22.87 -13.01
C HIS A 223 -6.89 -23.31 -14.46
N ALA A 224 -5.97 -24.03 -15.10
CA ALA A 224 -6.14 -24.47 -16.48
C ALA A 224 -7.38 -25.35 -16.69
N LYS A 225 -7.64 -26.25 -15.72
CA LYS A 225 -8.73 -27.21 -15.78
C LYS A 225 -10.10 -26.63 -15.41
N GLU A 226 -10.15 -25.89 -14.31
CA GLU A 226 -11.40 -25.51 -13.64
C GLU A 226 -11.83 -24.08 -13.97
N LYS A 227 -10.94 -23.25 -14.50
CA LYS A 227 -11.17 -21.86 -14.90
C LYS A 227 -11.91 -21.05 -13.82
N PRO A 228 -11.31 -20.87 -12.63
CA PRO A 228 -11.94 -20.14 -11.55
C PRO A 228 -12.15 -18.67 -11.94
N ALA A 229 -13.20 -18.05 -11.41
CA ALA A 229 -13.49 -16.65 -11.62
C ALA A 229 -12.53 -15.73 -10.83
N ILE A 230 -11.92 -16.26 -9.75
CA ILE A 230 -10.90 -15.57 -8.95
C ILE A 230 -10.03 -16.60 -8.23
N ILE A 231 -8.78 -16.22 -7.97
CA ILE A 231 -7.79 -17.02 -7.23
C ILE A 231 -7.30 -16.23 -6.01
N PHE A 232 -7.38 -16.83 -4.83
CA PHE A 232 -6.68 -16.37 -3.62
C PHE A 232 -5.48 -17.27 -3.40
N MET A 233 -4.26 -16.74 -3.44
CA MET A 233 -3.03 -17.53 -3.51
C MET A 233 -1.98 -17.08 -2.51
N ASP A 234 -1.54 -17.99 -1.65
CA ASP A 234 -0.40 -17.76 -0.76
C ASP A 234 0.89 -17.53 -1.57
N ILE A 235 1.74 -16.63 -1.09
CA ILE A 235 3.06 -16.37 -1.70
C ILE A 235 4.04 -17.48 -1.33
N VAL A 236 4.10 -17.85 -0.06
CA VAL A 236 5.13 -18.77 0.45
C VAL A 236 4.58 -20.18 0.56
N MET A 237 4.90 -21.02 -0.42
CA MET A 237 4.48 -22.41 -0.47
C MET A 237 5.63 -23.32 -0.90
N PRO A 238 5.63 -24.60 -0.50
CA PRO A 238 6.59 -25.59 -0.98
C PRO A 238 6.41 -25.90 -2.47
N GLU A 239 7.41 -26.50 -3.09
CA GLU A 239 7.47 -26.94 -4.50
C GLU A 239 7.44 -25.79 -5.51
N MET A 240 6.42 -24.93 -5.46
CA MET A 240 6.30 -23.74 -6.28
C MET A 240 5.65 -22.64 -5.46
N THR A 241 6.32 -21.50 -5.37
CA THR A 241 5.83 -20.30 -4.70
C THR A 241 4.67 -19.66 -5.47
N GLY A 242 3.86 -18.83 -4.78
CA GLY A 242 2.71 -18.19 -5.40
C GLY A 242 3.07 -17.18 -6.48
N ASP A 243 4.18 -16.45 -6.32
CA ASP A 243 4.68 -15.52 -7.35
C ASP A 243 5.10 -16.28 -8.63
N ALA A 244 5.77 -17.42 -8.50
CA ALA A 244 6.10 -18.27 -9.65
C ALA A 244 4.85 -18.90 -10.30
N ALA A 245 3.83 -19.25 -9.52
CA ALA A 245 2.57 -19.73 -10.04
C ALA A 245 1.78 -18.61 -10.76
N LEU A 246 1.78 -17.39 -10.21
CA LEU A 246 1.22 -16.20 -10.86
C LEU A 246 1.84 -15.97 -12.24
N GLU A 247 3.18 -15.98 -12.36
CA GLU A 247 3.87 -15.85 -13.65
C GLU A 247 3.38 -16.88 -14.67
N LYS A 248 3.35 -18.15 -14.27
CA LYS A 248 2.89 -19.23 -15.17
C LYS A 248 1.43 -19.11 -15.59
N ILE A 249 0.55 -18.69 -14.70
CA ILE A 249 -0.86 -18.45 -15.05
C ILE A 249 -0.93 -17.30 -16.04
N ARG A 250 -0.19 -16.22 -15.83
CA ARG A 250 -0.19 -15.05 -16.72
C ARG A 250 0.38 -15.31 -18.11
N GLU A 251 1.19 -16.35 -18.30
CA GLU A 251 1.61 -16.79 -19.65
C GLU A 251 0.40 -17.18 -20.55
N THR A 252 -0.71 -17.63 -19.95
CA THR A 252 -1.87 -18.14 -20.67
C THR A 252 -3.17 -17.41 -20.39
N ASP A 253 -3.24 -16.67 -19.30
CA ASP A 253 -4.43 -15.94 -18.84
C ASP A 253 -4.06 -14.62 -18.16
N SER A 254 -4.38 -13.50 -18.82
CA SER A 254 -4.18 -12.14 -18.32
C SER A 254 -5.37 -11.61 -17.51
N ASP A 255 -6.51 -12.28 -17.54
CA ASP A 255 -7.81 -11.74 -17.12
C ASP A 255 -8.30 -12.24 -15.77
N THR A 256 -8.06 -13.50 -15.44
CA THR A 256 -8.49 -14.07 -14.15
C THR A 256 -7.89 -13.27 -12.98
N PRO A 257 -8.72 -12.68 -12.10
CA PRO A 257 -8.23 -11.99 -10.92
C PRO A 257 -7.45 -12.92 -10.00
N ILE A 258 -6.24 -12.50 -9.60
CA ILE A 258 -5.40 -13.22 -8.65
C ILE A 258 -5.07 -12.29 -7.49
N VAL A 259 -5.47 -12.67 -6.28
CA VAL A 259 -5.24 -11.94 -5.04
C VAL A 259 -4.22 -12.72 -4.22
N MET A 260 -3.08 -12.08 -3.92
CA MET A 260 -2.02 -12.73 -3.15
C MET A 260 -2.31 -12.65 -1.65
N LEU A 261 -2.09 -13.77 -0.95
CA LEU A 261 -2.15 -13.85 0.50
C LEU A 261 -0.71 -13.78 1.02
N SER A 262 -0.36 -12.78 1.80
CA SER A 262 1.02 -12.56 2.23
C SER A 262 1.14 -12.47 3.74
N SER A 263 2.06 -13.24 4.30
CA SER A 263 2.60 -13.03 5.65
C SER A 263 3.90 -12.21 5.63
N VAL A 264 4.39 -11.86 4.43
CA VAL A 264 5.70 -11.26 4.19
C VAL A 264 5.54 -9.81 3.76
N THR A 265 6.34 -8.94 4.36
CA THR A 265 6.54 -7.55 3.98
C THR A 265 7.75 -7.38 3.05
N ASP A 266 8.14 -8.43 2.31
CA ASP A 266 9.26 -8.36 1.38
C ASP A 266 8.83 -7.61 0.10
N ASN A 267 9.27 -6.38 0.00
CA ASN A 267 8.93 -5.48 -1.10
C ASN A 267 9.34 -6.05 -2.47
N THR A 268 10.42 -6.85 -2.55
CA THR A 268 10.91 -7.39 -3.83
C THR A 268 9.92 -8.40 -4.42
N VAL A 269 9.26 -9.20 -3.59
CA VAL A 269 8.23 -10.15 -4.04
C VAL A 269 6.95 -9.42 -4.42
N ILE A 270 6.58 -8.38 -3.66
CA ILE A 270 5.41 -7.56 -3.94
C ILE A 270 5.58 -6.83 -5.28
N ASP A 271 6.75 -6.21 -5.51
CA ASP A 271 7.05 -5.50 -6.76
C ASP A 271 6.98 -6.44 -7.97
N ARG A 272 7.57 -7.63 -7.85
CA ARG A 272 7.51 -8.65 -8.90
C ARG A 272 6.08 -9.10 -9.21
N CYS A 273 5.26 -9.36 -8.22
CA CYS A 273 3.85 -9.70 -8.43
C CYS A 273 3.07 -8.56 -9.10
N ASN A 274 3.37 -7.30 -8.77
CA ASN A 274 2.76 -6.14 -9.40
C ASN A 274 3.13 -6.02 -10.89
N GLU A 275 4.40 -6.24 -11.25
CA GLU A 275 4.86 -6.26 -12.63
C GLU A 275 4.18 -7.33 -13.47
N VAL A 276 3.94 -8.50 -12.88
CA VAL A 276 3.30 -9.64 -13.53
C VAL A 276 1.78 -9.47 -13.68
N GLY A 277 1.16 -8.63 -12.85
CA GLY A 277 -0.28 -8.31 -12.94
C GLY A 277 -1.14 -9.05 -11.92
N VAL A 278 -0.92 -8.77 -10.65
CA VAL A 278 -1.77 -9.19 -9.53
C VAL A 278 -2.99 -8.27 -9.41
N SER A 279 -4.11 -8.78 -8.87
CA SER A 279 -5.32 -7.98 -8.64
C SER A 279 -5.38 -7.34 -7.26
N GLY A 280 -4.53 -7.78 -6.33
CA GLY A 280 -4.42 -7.21 -5.00
C GLY A 280 -3.75 -8.15 -4.01
N TYR A 281 -3.69 -7.69 -2.75
CA TYR A 281 -3.06 -8.40 -1.65
C TYR A 281 -3.96 -8.46 -0.43
N ILE A 282 -3.88 -9.56 0.30
CA ILE A 282 -4.46 -9.71 1.62
C ILE A 282 -3.35 -10.12 2.58
N VAL A 283 -3.05 -9.29 3.57
CA VAL A 283 -2.03 -9.60 4.59
C VAL A 283 -2.58 -10.63 5.58
N LYS A 284 -1.84 -11.72 5.84
CA LYS A 284 -2.16 -12.69 6.89
C LYS A 284 -1.80 -12.14 8.29
N PRO A 285 -2.47 -12.58 9.36
CA PRO A 285 -3.53 -13.58 9.39
C PRO A 285 -4.91 -13.02 9.00
N LEU A 286 -5.76 -13.87 8.42
CA LEU A 286 -7.19 -13.61 8.29
C LEU A 286 -7.89 -14.17 9.53
N THR A 287 -8.50 -13.28 10.31
CA THR A 287 -9.23 -13.66 11.52
C THR A 287 -10.72 -13.89 11.24
N ALA A 288 -11.44 -14.47 12.20
CA ALA A 288 -12.88 -14.64 12.06
C ALA A 288 -13.63 -13.28 12.04
N GLU A 289 -13.03 -12.24 12.58
CA GLU A 289 -13.60 -10.91 12.69
C GLU A 289 -13.46 -10.11 11.38
N ASP A 290 -12.28 -10.13 10.76
CA ASP A 290 -11.95 -9.30 9.60
C ASP A 290 -11.89 -10.08 8.27
N GLY A 291 -11.62 -11.39 8.31
CA GLY A 291 -11.41 -12.23 7.13
C GLY A 291 -12.55 -12.16 6.10
N PRO A 292 -13.83 -12.29 6.50
CA PRO A 292 -14.93 -12.16 5.54
C PRO A 292 -14.98 -10.80 4.85
N GLY A 293 -14.74 -9.71 5.61
CA GLY A 293 -14.73 -8.35 5.08
C GLY A 293 -13.63 -8.14 4.04
N ARG A 294 -12.43 -8.63 4.32
CA ARG A 294 -11.25 -8.51 3.44
C ARG A 294 -11.37 -9.33 2.15
N LEU A 295 -11.97 -10.51 2.22
CA LEU A 295 -12.26 -11.32 1.02
C LEU A 295 -13.32 -10.65 0.15
N LYS A 296 -14.35 -10.06 0.77
CA LYS A 296 -15.46 -9.39 0.07
C LYS A 296 -15.00 -8.22 -0.81
N GLU A 297 -13.87 -7.61 -0.52
CA GLU A 297 -13.32 -6.51 -1.32
C GLU A 297 -12.95 -6.93 -2.75
N PHE A 298 -12.72 -8.23 -2.96
CA PHE A 298 -12.33 -8.79 -4.25
C PHE A 298 -13.44 -9.62 -4.93
N LEU A 299 -14.59 -9.76 -4.30
CA LEU A 299 -15.73 -10.54 -4.76
C LEU A 299 -16.86 -9.61 -5.23
#